data_3f0cca8a47cf6550ea675c64489c41c6
#
_entry.id   3f0cca8a47cf6550ea675c64489c41c6
#
_cell.length_a   1.000
_cell.length_b   1.000
_cell.length_c   1.000
_cell.angle_alpha   90.00
_cell.angle_beta   90.00
_cell.angle_gamma   90.00
#
_symmetry.space_group_name_H-M   'P 1'
#
loop_
_entity.id
_entity.type
_entity.pdbx_description
1 polymer ?
#
loop_
_entity_poly.entity_id
_entity_poly.type
_entity_poly.pdbx_seq_one_letter_code
_entity_poly.pdbx_strand_id
1 'polypeptide(L)'
;MTTTIPRNTVGFSELLDHAQQESHRWHDWFNQHSQALDVKIDIAGSATVRDLLSHIVFVDLLFAEWLLGESTTLAAKIDPARFTNSIDKTSPDAIFSSADSALLKWRKVIAKTHDEKWDEMMSFPAPTENMKASRRKCFTHAFLHGTRHWAQLATALRRAGYKQDWQHDFIFSPAME
;
A
#
# COMPACT_ATOMS: atom_id res chain seq x y z
N MET A 1 18.57 -23.04 -14.50
CA MET A 1 17.28 -23.76 -14.52
C MET A 1 16.19 -22.73 -14.29
N THR A 2 15.41 -22.43 -15.32
CA THR A 2 14.28 -21.51 -15.22
C THR A 2 13.15 -22.25 -14.53
N THR A 3 12.92 -21.99 -13.26
CA THR A 3 11.77 -22.52 -12.52
C THR A 3 10.51 -21.90 -13.13
N THR A 4 9.81 -22.67 -13.94
CA THR A 4 8.51 -22.24 -14.46
C THR A 4 7.54 -22.20 -13.29
N ILE A 5 7.11 -21.02 -12.87
CA ILE A 5 6.04 -20.86 -11.88
C ILE A 5 4.81 -21.62 -12.42
N PRO A 6 4.20 -22.52 -11.65
CA PRO A 6 2.97 -23.18 -12.10
C PRO A 6 1.91 -22.13 -12.48
N ARG A 7 1.27 -22.26 -13.63
CA ARG A 7 0.24 -21.30 -14.14
C ARG A 7 -1.00 -21.14 -13.25
N ASN A 8 -1.06 -21.86 -12.15
CA ASN A 8 -2.16 -21.83 -11.18
C ASN A 8 -1.83 -21.05 -9.90
N THR A 9 -0.76 -20.27 -9.88
CA THR A 9 -0.38 -19.43 -8.73
C THR A 9 -0.34 -17.96 -9.14
N VAL A 10 -0.95 -17.11 -8.32
CA VAL A 10 -0.82 -15.65 -8.45
C VAL A 10 0.57 -15.25 -7.95
N GLY A 11 1.33 -14.57 -8.80
CA GLY A 11 2.65 -14.05 -8.45
C GLY A 11 2.57 -12.69 -7.76
N PHE A 12 3.65 -12.31 -7.08
CA PHE A 12 3.75 -10.99 -6.43
C PHE A 12 3.71 -9.84 -7.44
N SER A 13 4.24 -10.05 -8.65
CA SER A 13 4.19 -9.03 -9.72
C SER A 13 2.75 -8.73 -10.14
N GLU A 14 1.92 -9.74 -10.29
CA GLU A 14 0.51 -9.61 -10.69
C GLU A 14 -0.32 -8.91 -9.61
N LEU A 15 -0.07 -9.22 -8.34
CA LEU A 15 -0.69 -8.50 -7.22
C LEU A 15 -0.26 -7.03 -7.19
N LEU A 16 1.01 -6.75 -7.50
CA LEU A 16 1.53 -5.39 -7.56
C LEU A 16 0.94 -4.61 -8.75
N ASP A 17 0.74 -5.27 -9.89
CA ASP A 17 0.10 -4.65 -11.06
C ASP A 17 -1.35 -4.26 -10.75
N HIS A 18 -2.09 -5.12 -10.06
CA HIS A 18 -3.42 -4.78 -9.57
C HIS A 18 -3.40 -3.58 -8.60
N ALA A 19 -2.50 -3.60 -7.60
CA ALA A 19 -2.38 -2.51 -6.64
C ALA A 19 -2.03 -1.18 -7.33
N GLN A 20 -1.18 -1.21 -8.35
CA GLN A 20 -0.84 -0.03 -9.15
C GLN A 20 -2.05 0.52 -9.91
N GLN A 21 -2.83 -0.34 -10.54
CA GLN A 21 -4.04 0.08 -11.27
C GLN A 21 -5.06 0.72 -10.34
N GLU A 22 -5.30 0.12 -9.17
CA GLU A 22 -6.18 0.71 -8.15
C GLU A 22 -5.66 2.08 -7.69
N SER A 23 -4.36 2.19 -7.40
CA SER A 23 -3.73 3.45 -7.00
C SER A 23 -3.94 4.54 -8.06
N HIS A 24 -3.71 4.25 -9.34
CA HIS A 24 -3.88 5.22 -10.43
C HIS A 24 -5.34 5.64 -10.59
N ARG A 25 -6.30 4.71 -10.53
CA ARG A 25 -7.74 5.05 -10.59
C ARG A 25 -8.16 5.98 -9.45
N TRP A 26 -7.68 5.70 -8.24
CA TRP A 26 -7.91 6.57 -7.10
C TRP A 26 -7.25 7.94 -7.26
N HIS A 27 -6.03 8.00 -7.79
CA HIS A 27 -5.35 9.27 -8.07
C HIS A 27 -6.17 10.14 -9.02
N ASP A 28 -6.57 9.58 -10.18
CA ASP A 28 -7.39 10.29 -11.17
C ASP A 28 -8.71 10.76 -10.57
N TRP A 29 -9.35 9.91 -9.76
CA TRP A 29 -10.60 10.24 -9.11
C TRP A 29 -10.45 11.37 -8.07
N PHE A 30 -9.43 11.33 -7.23
CA PHE A 30 -9.18 12.38 -6.23
C PHE A 30 -8.75 13.70 -6.87
N ASN A 31 -8.10 13.70 -8.02
CA ASN A 31 -7.79 14.93 -8.75
C ASN A 31 -9.07 15.63 -9.23
N GLN A 32 -10.13 14.89 -9.51
CA GLN A 32 -11.45 15.44 -9.86
C GLN A 32 -12.30 15.76 -8.62
N HIS A 33 -11.99 15.19 -7.46
CA HIS A 33 -12.78 15.27 -6.23
C HIS A 33 -11.88 15.57 -5.01
N SER A 34 -10.98 16.53 -5.11
CA SER A 34 -9.99 16.82 -4.05
C SER A 34 -10.61 17.14 -2.70
N GLN A 35 -11.80 17.76 -2.68
CA GLN A 35 -12.58 18.04 -1.46
C GLN A 35 -13.00 16.75 -0.71
N ALA A 36 -13.03 15.60 -1.39
CA ALA A 36 -13.34 14.32 -0.75
C ALA A 36 -12.26 13.86 0.24
N LEU A 37 -11.04 14.40 0.15
CA LEU A 37 -9.98 14.14 1.13
C LEU A 37 -10.35 14.62 2.54
N ASP A 38 -11.21 15.62 2.67
CA ASP A 38 -11.58 16.22 3.96
C ASP A 38 -12.84 15.58 4.58
N VAL A 39 -13.41 14.58 3.91
CA VAL A 39 -14.53 13.80 4.46
C VAL A 39 -14.13 13.17 5.78
N LYS A 40 -14.95 13.41 6.81
CA LYS A 40 -14.76 12.81 8.13
C LYS A 40 -15.12 11.33 8.11
N ILE A 41 -14.30 10.52 8.73
CA ILE A 41 -14.49 9.07 8.83
C ILE A 41 -14.30 8.61 10.26
N ASP A 42 -14.93 7.48 10.59
CA ASP A 42 -14.77 6.79 11.87
C ASP A 42 -14.03 5.46 11.64
N ILE A 43 -12.73 5.58 11.38
CA ILE A 43 -11.83 4.44 11.20
C ILE A 43 -10.66 4.62 12.15
N ALA A 44 -10.35 3.61 12.95
CA ALA A 44 -9.31 3.68 13.97
C ALA A 44 -7.98 4.19 13.40
N GLY A 45 -7.45 5.25 14.00
CA GLY A 45 -6.21 5.90 13.56
C GLY A 45 -6.35 6.93 12.44
N SER A 46 -7.57 7.14 11.89
CA SER A 46 -7.80 8.07 10.79
C SER A 46 -9.07 8.88 11.03
N ALA A 47 -8.96 10.20 11.12
CA ALA A 47 -10.09 11.10 11.31
C ALA A 47 -10.72 11.57 9.98
N THR A 48 -9.97 11.48 8.90
CA THR A 48 -10.38 11.91 7.56
C THR A 48 -9.97 10.88 6.50
N VAL A 49 -10.58 10.98 5.33
CA VAL A 49 -10.17 10.23 4.13
C VAL A 49 -8.70 10.48 3.82
N ARG A 50 -8.23 11.71 3.95
CA ARG A 50 -6.84 12.12 3.78
C ARG A 50 -5.89 11.33 4.69
N ASP A 51 -6.26 11.15 5.95
CA ASP A 51 -5.45 10.41 6.92
C ASP A 51 -5.38 8.93 6.56
N LEU A 52 -6.51 8.33 6.18
CA LEU A 52 -6.56 6.92 5.79
C LEU A 52 -5.75 6.66 4.51
N LEU A 53 -5.89 7.52 3.50
CA LEU A 53 -5.13 7.42 2.26
C LEU A 53 -3.63 7.52 2.53
N SER A 54 -3.23 8.51 3.33
CA SER A 54 -1.82 8.68 3.71
C SER A 54 -1.29 7.49 4.51
N HIS A 55 -2.13 6.87 5.35
CA HIS A 55 -1.76 5.66 6.08
C HIS A 55 -1.51 4.46 5.14
N ILE A 56 -2.35 4.26 4.12
CA ILE A 56 -2.14 3.21 3.12
C ILE A 56 -0.76 3.38 2.47
N VAL A 57 -0.51 4.57 1.93
CA VAL A 57 0.75 4.89 1.22
C VAL A 57 1.96 4.77 2.14
N PHE A 58 1.83 5.24 3.39
CA PHE A 58 2.90 5.14 4.38
C PHE A 58 3.29 3.68 4.65
N VAL A 59 2.31 2.80 4.86
CA VAL A 59 2.59 1.39 5.17
C VAL A 59 3.25 0.69 3.99
N ASP A 60 2.78 0.94 2.77
CA ASP A 60 3.38 0.40 1.56
C ASP A 60 4.84 0.84 1.41
N LEU A 61 5.12 2.11 1.58
CA LEU A 61 6.47 2.66 1.48
C LEU A 61 7.39 2.11 2.57
N LEU A 62 6.91 2.03 3.81
CA LEU A 62 7.66 1.53 4.95
C LEU A 62 8.11 0.08 4.76
N PHE A 63 7.19 -0.81 4.38
CA PHE A 63 7.53 -2.22 4.16
C PHE A 63 8.45 -2.42 2.96
N ALA A 64 8.26 -1.68 1.87
CA ALA A 64 9.14 -1.74 0.71
C ALA A 64 10.57 -1.31 1.07
N GLU A 65 10.75 -0.24 1.84
CA GLU A 65 12.06 0.22 2.31
C GLU A 65 12.73 -0.80 3.23
N TRP A 66 12.00 -1.40 4.16
CA TRP A 66 12.55 -2.45 5.03
C TRP A 66 13.06 -3.64 4.24
N LEU A 67 12.27 -4.11 3.28
CA LEU A 67 12.65 -5.26 2.45
C LEU A 67 13.84 -4.96 1.53
N LEU A 68 14.04 -3.71 1.14
CA LEU A 68 15.23 -3.29 0.39
C LEU A 68 16.48 -3.14 1.28
N GLY A 69 16.32 -3.12 2.61
CA GLY A 69 17.41 -2.83 3.53
C GLY A 69 17.83 -1.35 3.48
N GLU A 70 16.98 -0.48 2.93
CA GLU A 70 17.21 0.96 2.94
C GLU A 70 17.02 1.43 4.39
N SER A 71 18.03 2.15 4.93
CA SER A 71 17.94 2.74 6.28
C SER A 71 16.76 3.69 6.30
N THR A 72 15.71 3.28 6.99
CA THR A 72 14.44 3.97 6.93
C THR A 72 14.51 5.30 7.67
N THR A 73 14.70 6.37 6.93
CA THR A 73 14.36 7.71 7.41
C THR A 73 12.90 7.78 7.88
N LEU A 74 12.05 6.91 7.35
CA LEU A 74 10.66 6.73 7.77
C LEU A 74 10.56 6.04 9.13
N ALA A 75 11.33 4.96 9.40
CA ALA A 75 11.33 4.30 10.71
C ALA A 75 11.80 5.25 11.83
N ALA A 76 12.75 6.14 11.55
CA ALA A 76 13.18 7.17 12.49
C ALA A 76 12.13 8.28 12.71
N LYS A 77 11.16 8.42 11.80
CA LYS A 77 10.04 9.38 11.89
C LYS A 77 8.75 8.77 12.40
N ILE A 78 8.73 7.48 12.70
CA ILE A 78 7.55 6.84 13.29
C ILE A 78 7.41 7.37 14.71
N ASP A 79 6.55 8.38 14.87
CA ASP A 79 5.91 8.61 16.14
C ASP A 79 4.95 7.43 16.37
N PRO A 80 5.17 6.60 17.40
CA PRO A 80 4.29 5.46 17.68
C PRO A 80 2.81 5.87 17.85
N ALA A 81 2.56 7.13 18.22
CA ALA A 81 1.22 7.69 18.37
C ALA A 81 0.62 8.21 17.06
N ARG A 82 1.42 8.37 16.00
CA ARG A 82 0.97 9.01 14.74
C ARG A 82 1.64 8.39 13.50
N PHE A 83 1.24 7.21 13.12
CA PHE A 83 1.73 6.45 11.96
C PHE A 83 1.65 7.15 10.59
N THR A 84 1.13 8.36 10.49
CA THR A 84 0.76 9.00 9.23
C THR A 84 1.50 10.28 8.87
N ASN A 85 2.44 10.74 9.69
CA ASN A 85 2.97 12.12 9.56
C ASN A 85 4.14 12.29 8.58
N SER A 86 4.58 11.24 7.88
CA SER A 86 5.75 11.32 6.97
C SER A 86 5.36 11.49 5.50
N ILE A 87 4.09 11.32 5.14
CA ILE A 87 3.58 11.53 3.79
C ILE A 87 3.13 12.99 3.65
N ASP A 88 3.54 13.64 2.57
CA ASP A 88 2.98 14.95 2.21
C ASP A 88 1.51 14.78 1.83
N LYS A 89 0.63 15.41 2.61
CA LYS A 89 -0.82 15.30 2.49
C LYS A 89 -1.47 16.55 1.86
N THR A 90 -0.68 17.46 1.32
CA THR A 90 -1.19 18.77 0.89
C THR A 90 -2.15 18.66 -0.29
N SER A 91 -1.94 17.69 -1.17
CA SER A 91 -2.77 17.47 -2.35
C SER A 91 -2.87 15.97 -2.71
N PRO A 92 -3.82 15.56 -3.57
CA PRO A 92 -3.82 14.22 -4.15
C PRO A 92 -2.47 13.87 -4.79
N ASP A 93 -1.93 14.74 -5.64
CA ASP A 93 -0.66 14.52 -6.34
C ASP A 93 0.50 14.26 -5.37
N ALA A 94 0.57 14.99 -4.26
CA ALA A 94 1.62 14.81 -3.26
C ALA A 94 1.54 13.42 -2.59
N ILE A 95 0.32 12.97 -2.25
CA ILE A 95 0.09 11.66 -1.66
C ILE A 95 0.43 10.55 -2.67
N PHE A 96 -0.09 10.64 -3.90
CA PHE A 96 0.09 9.60 -4.92
C PHE A 96 1.51 9.57 -5.50
N SER A 97 2.26 10.67 -5.50
CA SER A 97 3.70 10.65 -5.78
C SER A 97 4.46 9.75 -4.78
N SER A 98 4.04 9.75 -3.53
CA SER A 98 4.60 8.83 -2.52
C SER A 98 4.16 7.38 -2.77
N ALA A 99 2.93 7.15 -3.24
CA ALA A 99 2.43 5.84 -3.64
C ALA A 99 3.23 5.27 -4.83
N ASP A 100 3.48 6.08 -5.85
CA ASP A 100 4.31 5.68 -7.01
C ASP A 100 5.74 5.31 -6.57
N SER A 101 6.31 6.06 -5.63
CA SER A 101 7.61 5.75 -5.05
C SER A 101 7.59 4.39 -4.33
N ALA A 102 6.53 4.08 -3.59
CA ALA A 102 6.36 2.77 -2.95
C ALA A 102 6.26 1.64 -3.98
N LEU A 103 5.46 1.81 -5.03
CA LEU A 103 5.32 0.83 -6.12
C LEU A 103 6.65 0.55 -6.83
N LEU A 104 7.44 1.59 -7.12
CA LEU A 104 8.78 1.44 -7.69
C LEU A 104 9.71 0.67 -6.75
N LYS A 105 9.65 0.92 -5.45
CA LYS A 105 10.42 0.17 -4.45
C LYS A 105 9.98 -1.28 -4.38
N TRP A 106 8.68 -1.57 -4.41
CA TRP A 106 8.15 -2.93 -4.46
C TRP A 106 8.63 -3.71 -5.70
N ARG A 107 8.64 -3.08 -6.87
CA ARG A 107 9.21 -3.70 -8.08
C ARG A 107 10.69 -4.05 -7.89
N LYS A 108 11.48 -3.18 -7.23
CA LYS A 108 12.87 -3.45 -6.87
C LYS A 108 12.99 -4.61 -5.87
N VAL A 109 12.10 -4.70 -4.88
CA VAL A 109 12.06 -5.82 -3.92
C VAL A 109 11.88 -7.13 -4.69
N ILE A 110 10.88 -7.22 -5.56
CA ILE A 110 10.58 -8.42 -6.36
C ILE A 110 11.78 -8.78 -7.23
N ALA A 111 12.36 -7.81 -7.95
CA ALA A 111 13.47 -8.05 -8.86
C ALA A 111 14.78 -8.48 -8.16
N LYS A 112 15.00 -8.05 -6.92
CA LYS A 112 16.22 -8.34 -6.15
C LYS A 112 16.11 -9.54 -5.22
N THR A 113 14.91 -10.02 -4.96
CA THR A 113 14.68 -11.13 -4.00
C THR A 113 14.61 -12.44 -4.76
N HIS A 114 15.65 -13.26 -4.65
CA HIS A 114 15.65 -14.61 -5.19
C HIS A 114 14.64 -15.50 -4.44
N ASP A 115 14.13 -16.54 -5.10
CA ASP A 115 13.05 -17.39 -4.59
C ASP A 115 13.33 -17.96 -3.19
N GLU A 116 14.56 -18.40 -2.94
CA GLU A 116 14.97 -18.95 -1.64
C GLU A 116 15.02 -17.91 -0.51
N LYS A 117 15.04 -16.61 -0.86
CA LYS A 117 15.09 -15.51 0.11
C LYS A 117 13.73 -15.06 0.62
N TRP A 118 12.66 -15.44 -0.06
CA TRP A 118 11.32 -15.00 0.35
C TRP A 118 10.91 -15.53 1.73
N ASP A 119 11.42 -16.67 2.15
CA ASP A 119 11.14 -17.26 3.47
C ASP A 119 12.15 -16.85 4.55
N GLU A 120 13.16 -16.02 4.21
CA GLU A 120 14.12 -15.47 5.16
C GLU A 120 13.41 -14.59 6.19
N MET A 121 13.67 -14.86 7.47
CA MET A 121 13.11 -14.09 8.60
C MET A 121 13.84 -12.77 8.76
N MET A 122 13.07 -11.69 8.83
CA MET A 122 13.54 -10.35 9.09
C MET A 122 13.02 -9.85 10.44
N SER A 123 13.82 -8.99 11.10
CA SER A 123 13.40 -8.26 12.29
C SER A 123 13.20 -6.81 11.91
N PHE A 124 12.07 -6.22 12.30
CA PHE A 124 11.76 -4.83 12.05
C PHE A 124 11.11 -4.16 13.28
N PRO A 125 11.34 -2.87 13.49
CA PRO A 125 10.74 -2.15 14.60
C PRO A 125 9.23 -2.03 14.41
N ALA A 126 8.49 -2.25 15.48
CA ALA A 126 7.07 -1.97 15.56
C ALA A 126 6.80 -1.15 16.84
N PRO A 127 5.63 -0.49 16.97
CA PRO A 127 5.38 0.46 18.04
C PRO A 127 5.57 -0.08 19.47
N THR A 128 5.32 -1.37 19.68
CA THR A 128 5.37 -1.99 21.00
C THR A 128 6.60 -2.89 21.21
N GLU A 129 7.08 -3.53 20.15
CA GLU A 129 8.20 -4.46 20.21
C GLU A 129 8.76 -4.75 18.81
N ASN A 130 9.99 -5.29 18.74
CA ASN A 130 10.53 -5.75 17.46
C ASN A 130 9.76 -6.97 16.98
N MET A 131 9.17 -6.88 15.81
CA MET A 131 8.48 -7.98 15.16
C MET A 131 9.43 -8.79 14.27
N LYS A 132 9.11 -10.06 14.10
CA LYS A 132 9.80 -10.95 13.16
C LYS A 132 8.80 -11.51 12.18
N ALA A 133 9.12 -11.45 10.89
CA ALA A 133 8.34 -12.05 9.82
C ALA A 133 9.22 -12.39 8.62
N SER A 134 8.80 -13.35 7.82
CA SER A 134 9.46 -13.60 6.53
C SER A 134 9.20 -12.47 5.54
N ARG A 135 10.08 -12.30 4.55
CA ARG A 135 9.90 -11.33 3.45
C ARG A 135 8.56 -11.54 2.77
N ARG A 136 8.21 -12.79 2.47
CA ARG A 136 6.92 -13.17 1.89
C ARG A 136 5.75 -12.67 2.74
N LYS A 137 5.79 -12.88 4.05
CA LYS A 137 4.74 -12.42 4.96
C LYS A 137 4.63 -10.90 4.98
N CYS A 138 5.76 -10.19 4.95
CA CYS A 138 5.75 -8.71 4.89
C CYS A 138 5.11 -8.19 3.60
N PHE A 139 5.46 -8.75 2.44
CA PHE A 139 4.84 -8.40 1.17
C PHE A 139 3.33 -8.67 1.18
N THR A 140 2.95 -9.90 1.55
CA THR A 140 1.53 -10.28 1.61
C THR A 140 0.76 -9.40 2.58
N HIS A 141 1.37 -9.05 3.73
CA HIS A 141 0.74 -8.16 4.70
C HIS A 141 0.49 -6.77 4.10
N ALA A 142 1.48 -6.14 3.46
CA ALA A 142 1.32 -4.82 2.86
C ALA A 142 0.20 -4.82 1.81
N PHE A 143 0.18 -5.82 0.93
CA PHE A 143 -0.87 -5.97 -0.09
C PHE A 143 -2.28 -6.12 0.54
N LEU A 144 -2.45 -7.05 1.49
CA LEU A 144 -3.75 -7.27 2.15
C LEU A 144 -4.17 -6.07 3.01
N HIS A 145 -3.21 -5.38 3.63
CA HIS A 145 -3.44 -4.15 4.38
C HIS A 145 -3.97 -3.05 3.46
N GLY A 146 -3.33 -2.83 2.32
CA GLY A 146 -3.79 -1.88 1.31
C GLY A 146 -5.21 -2.22 0.85
N THR A 147 -5.46 -3.44 0.39
CA THR A 147 -6.77 -3.91 -0.08
C THR A 147 -7.88 -3.66 0.95
N ARG A 148 -7.62 -3.99 2.22
CA ARG A 148 -8.58 -3.74 3.32
C ARG A 148 -8.92 -2.26 3.46
N HIS A 149 -7.92 -1.40 3.45
CA HIS A 149 -8.12 0.03 3.63
C HIS A 149 -8.74 0.71 2.40
N TRP A 150 -8.42 0.26 1.20
CA TRP A 150 -9.12 0.72 -0.01
C TRP A 150 -10.62 0.42 0.04
N ALA A 151 -11.02 -0.75 0.52
CA ALA A 151 -12.43 -1.09 0.71
C ALA A 151 -13.11 -0.21 1.77
N GLN A 152 -12.41 0.11 2.87
CA GLN A 152 -12.91 1.03 3.89
C GLN A 152 -13.07 2.45 3.32
N LEU A 153 -12.08 2.93 2.56
CA LEU A 153 -12.11 4.22 1.88
C LEU A 153 -13.31 4.34 0.94
N ALA A 154 -13.48 3.36 0.04
CA ALA A 154 -14.60 3.32 -0.89
C ALA A 154 -15.95 3.33 -0.18
N THR A 155 -16.07 2.60 0.93
CA THR A 155 -17.28 2.56 1.74
C THR A 155 -17.57 3.89 2.42
N ALA A 156 -16.55 4.52 3.01
CA ALA A 156 -16.69 5.83 3.68
C ALA A 156 -17.09 6.92 2.68
N LEU A 157 -16.46 6.96 1.52
CA LEU A 157 -16.79 7.92 0.47
C LEU A 157 -18.21 7.75 -0.07
N ARG A 158 -18.65 6.51 -0.31
CA ARG A 158 -20.05 6.24 -0.75
C ARG A 158 -21.05 6.72 0.28
N ARG A 159 -20.81 6.51 1.58
CA ARG A 159 -21.67 7.02 2.66
C ARG A 159 -21.74 8.55 2.68
N ALA A 160 -20.67 9.22 2.29
CA ALA A 160 -20.61 10.68 2.18
C ALA A 160 -21.16 11.22 0.84
N GLY A 161 -21.74 10.36 -0.01
CA GLY A 161 -22.32 10.75 -1.31
C GLY A 161 -21.35 10.74 -2.49
N TYR A 162 -20.09 10.37 -2.29
CA TYR A 162 -19.09 10.24 -3.34
C TYR A 162 -19.07 8.81 -3.87
N LYS A 163 -19.42 8.63 -5.14
CA LYS A 163 -19.43 7.31 -5.81
C LYS A 163 -18.22 7.19 -6.73
N GLN A 164 -17.63 6.02 -6.75
CA GLN A 164 -16.66 5.59 -7.73
C GLN A 164 -17.38 4.88 -8.86
N ASP A 165 -16.89 5.00 -10.07
CA ASP A 165 -17.49 4.48 -11.30
C ASP A 165 -16.83 3.18 -11.83
N TRP A 166 -15.87 2.61 -11.05
CA TRP A 166 -15.20 1.36 -11.40
C TRP A 166 -15.43 0.26 -10.35
N GLN A 167 -15.22 -0.98 -10.77
CA GLN A 167 -15.23 -2.15 -9.90
C GLN A 167 -13.88 -2.30 -9.20
N HIS A 168 -13.90 -2.52 -7.88
CA HIS A 168 -12.70 -2.62 -7.05
C HIS A 168 -12.21 -4.06 -6.85
N ASP A 169 -13.01 -5.06 -7.23
CA ASP A 169 -12.66 -6.46 -7.02
C ASP A 169 -11.60 -6.92 -8.03
N PHE A 170 -10.67 -7.76 -7.58
CA PHE A 170 -9.56 -8.27 -8.36
C PHE A 170 -9.99 -8.93 -9.68
N ILE A 171 -11.15 -9.58 -9.70
CA ILE A 171 -11.69 -10.24 -10.91
C ILE A 171 -11.91 -9.27 -12.09
N PHE A 172 -12.04 -7.97 -11.83
CA PHE A 172 -12.21 -6.94 -12.86
C PHE A 172 -10.88 -6.24 -13.21
N SER A 173 -9.78 -6.70 -12.63
CA SER A 173 -8.44 -6.22 -12.98
C SER A 173 -7.95 -6.94 -14.24
N PRO A 174 -7.26 -6.25 -15.18
CA PRO A 174 -6.54 -6.91 -16.27
C PRO A 174 -5.24 -7.60 -15.80
N ALA A 175 -4.91 -7.56 -14.52
CA ALA A 175 -3.79 -8.33 -14.00
C ALA A 175 -4.06 -9.81 -14.23
N MET A 176 -3.08 -10.54 -14.77
CA MET A 176 -3.14 -11.97 -15.15
C MET A 176 -3.83 -12.26 -16.50
N GLU A 177 -4.16 -11.27 -17.33
CA GLU A 177 -4.63 -11.44 -18.70
C GLU A 177 -3.50 -11.60 -19.73
#